data_9141c45d586860c14a2f11979d22aae1
#
_entry.id   9141c45d586860c14a2f11979d22aae1
#
_cell.length_a   1.000
_cell.length_b   1.000
_cell.length_c   1.000
_cell.angle_alpha   90.00
_cell.angle_beta   90.00
_cell.angle_gamma   90.00
#
_symmetry.space_group_name_H-M   'P 1'
#
loop_
_entity.id
_entity.type
_entity.pdbx_description
1 polymer ?
#
loop_
_entity_poly.entity_id
_entity_poly.type
_entity_poly.pdbx_seq_one_letter_code
_entity_poly.pdbx_strand_id
1 'polypeptide(L)'
;MNFLIAKIFTAVTISMTGLACAYDAYNAPSALPVTPPVTVSLAPLHTTTTTTLAPLTDCQQALQLATQVGWPLEEMGTVARIIYRESHCQADAFNPKDTAGGSYGYYQINGYWCRPNAYWPTGWLQAQGILETCEQLFDPIINTKSALAIWHNSGYGPWRLPNL
;
A
#
# COMPACT_ATOMS: atom_id res chain seq x y z
N MET A 1 -41.78 2.14 29.28
CA MET A 1 -40.99 3.35 29.63
C MET A 1 -40.08 3.62 28.47
N ASN A 2 -40.49 4.54 27.56
CA ASN A 2 -39.76 4.85 26.32
C ASN A 2 -38.77 5.97 26.60
N PHE A 3 -37.44 5.69 26.44
CA PHE A 3 -36.43 6.72 26.44
C PHE A 3 -36.12 7.13 25.00
N LEU A 4 -36.63 8.31 24.62
CA LEU A 4 -36.23 9.02 23.40
C LEU A 4 -34.84 9.63 23.64
N ILE A 5 -33.83 9.17 22.92
CA ILE A 5 -32.52 9.82 22.89
C ILE A 5 -32.50 10.79 21.69
N ALA A 6 -32.61 12.08 22.02
CA ALA A 6 -32.48 13.17 21.04
C ALA A 6 -30.98 13.28 20.62
N LYS A 7 -30.72 13.11 19.34
CA LYS A 7 -29.39 13.40 18.74
C LYS A 7 -29.31 14.90 18.48
N ILE A 8 -28.46 15.59 19.22
CA ILE A 8 -28.08 16.98 18.98
C ILE A 8 -27.03 17.02 17.90
N PHE A 9 -27.38 17.53 16.72
CA PHE A 9 -26.40 17.85 15.65
C PHE A 9 -25.88 19.28 15.92
N THR A 10 -24.62 19.37 16.31
CA THR A 10 -23.90 20.65 16.39
C THR A 10 -23.32 20.96 15.02
N ALA A 11 -23.91 21.90 14.31
CA ALA A 11 -23.37 22.43 13.07
C ALA A 11 -22.23 23.41 13.40
N VAL A 12 -20.99 23.07 13.02
CA VAL A 12 -19.85 23.98 13.07
C VAL A 12 -19.78 24.75 11.77
N THR A 13 -20.14 26.03 11.79
CA THR A 13 -19.96 26.96 10.67
C THR A 13 -18.54 27.52 10.75
N ILE A 14 -17.69 27.16 9.78
CA ILE A 14 -16.36 27.76 9.60
C ILE A 14 -16.54 29.03 8.76
N SER A 15 -16.41 30.20 9.39
CA SER A 15 -16.30 31.50 8.69
C SER A 15 -14.90 31.65 8.12
N MET A 16 -14.78 31.60 6.79
CA MET A 16 -13.56 32.03 6.08
C MET A 16 -13.56 33.55 5.96
N THR A 17 -12.83 34.24 6.82
CA THR A 17 -12.46 35.63 6.63
C THR A 17 -11.31 35.68 5.63
N GLY A 18 -11.60 36.26 4.44
CA GLY A 18 -10.62 36.48 3.40
C GLY A 18 -9.56 37.51 3.82
N LEU A 19 -8.29 37.12 3.77
CA LEU A 19 -7.17 38.04 3.87
C LEU A 19 -6.89 38.58 2.45
N ALA A 20 -7.27 39.84 2.21
CA ALA A 20 -6.88 40.58 1.00
C ALA A 20 -5.41 40.97 1.15
N CYS A 21 -4.51 40.36 0.38
CA CYS A 21 -3.14 40.83 0.23
C CYS A 21 -3.13 42.05 -0.68
N ALA A 22 -2.86 43.20 -0.10
CA ALA A 22 -2.54 44.42 -0.86
C ALA A 22 -1.19 44.22 -1.57
N TYR A 23 -1.21 44.30 -2.91
CA TYR A 23 -0.01 44.26 -3.73
C TYR A 23 0.52 45.69 -3.80
N ASP A 24 1.57 45.99 -3.05
CA ASP A 24 2.31 47.26 -3.21
C ASP A 24 3.11 47.21 -4.51
N ALA A 25 2.74 48.13 -5.42
CA ALA A 25 3.48 48.42 -6.62
C ALA A 25 4.76 49.20 -6.23
N TYR A 26 5.87 48.47 -6.07
CA TYR A 26 7.18 49.09 -5.83
C TYR A 26 8.00 49.06 -7.11
N ASN A 27 8.24 50.29 -7.64
CA ASN A 27 9.28 50.76 -8.55
C ASN A 27 9.97 49.77 -9.50
N ALA A 28 9.77 49.95 -10.78
CA ALA A 28 10.52 49.32 -11.85
C ALA A 28 12.02 49.58 -11.72
N PRO A 29 12.88 48.55 -11.67
CA PRO A 29 14.31 48.76 -11.77
C PRO A 29 14.73 49.05 -13.19
N SER A 30 15.67 49.97 -13.31
CA SER A 30 16.35 50.45 -14.53
C SER A 30 16.79 49.30 -15.43
N ALA A 31 16.66 49.57 -16.76
CA ALA A 31 17.08 48.66 -17.81
C ALA A 31 18.51 48.12 -17.61
N LEU A 32 18.66 46.80 -17.51
CA LEU A 32 19.95 46.15 -17.52
C LEU A 32 20.61 46.26 -18.92
N PRO A 33 21.93 46.34 -19.01
CA PRO A 33 22.63 46.40 -20.28
C PRO A 33 22.41 45.10 -21.08
N VAL A 34 22.05 45.26 -22.35
CA VAL A 34 21.88 44.18 -23.31
C VAL A 34 23.24 43.52 -23.55
N THR A 35 23.44 42.32 -23.02
CA THR A 35 24.56 41.49 -23.37
C THR A 35 24.38 40.89 -24.76
N PRO A 36 25.43 40.83 -25.61
CA PRO A 36 25.33 40.25 -26.95
C PRO A 36 24.93 38.75 -26.88
N PRO A 37 24.27 38.23 -27.92
CA PRO A 37 23.81 36.85 -27.92
C PRO A 37 24.98 35.87 -27.78
N VAL A 38 24.98 35.09 -26.71
CA VAL A 38 25.91 33.98 -26.54
C VAL A 38 25.50 32.89 -27.54
N THR A 39 26.35 32.63 -28.52
CA THR A 39 26.18 31.48 -29.42
C THR A 39 26.43 30.21 -28.64
N VAL A 40 25.36 29.57 -28.19
CA VAL A 40 25.46 28.26 -27.56
C VAL A 40 25.71 27.22 -28.64
N SER A 41 26.96 26.74 -28.73
CA SER A 41 27.31 25.56 -29.53
C SER A 41 26.62 24.36 -28.86
N LEU A 42 25.62 23.78 -29.52
CA LEU A 42 25.02 22.55 -29.09
C LEU A 42 26.04 21.42 -29.21
N ALA A 43 26.58 20.96 -28.09
CA ALA A 43 27.33 19.73 -28.03
C ALA A 43 26.45 18.56 -28.52
N PRO A 44 27.01 17.52 -29.17
CA PRO A 44 26.23 16.40 -29.67
C PRO A 44 25.46 15.72 -28.53
N LEU A 45 24.18 15.51 -28.79
CA LEU A 45 23.28 14.81 -27.88
C LEU A 45 23.88 13.44 -27.52
N HIS A 46 24.25 13.27 -26.26
CA HIS A 46 24.66 11.97 -25.77
C HIS A 46 23.54 10.98 -26.03
N THR A 47 23.80 9.96 -26.83
CA THR A 47 22.89 8.84 -27.07
C THR A 47 22.62 8.20 -25.73
N THR A 48 21.41 8.40 -25.20
CA THR A 48 20.98 7.72 -23.98
C THR A 48 20.85 6.23 -24.31
N THR A 49 21.79 5.44 -23.88
CA THR A 49 21.71 3.99 -23.97
C THR A 49 20.55 3.55 -23.05
N THR A 50 19.43 3.15 -23.63
CA THR A 50 18.34 2.54 -22.89
C THR A 50 18.81 1.19 -22.40
N THR A 51 19.22 1.12 -21.15
CA THR A 51 19.53 -0.15 -20.49
C THR A 51 18.20 -0.86 -20.23
N THR A 52 17.90 -1.89 -20.99
CA THR A 52 16.76 -2.79 -20.69
C THR A 52 17.11 -3.55 -19.43
N LEU A 53 16.41 -3.26 -18.33
CA LEU A 53 16.55 -4.00 -17.08
C LEU A 53 16.09 -5.45 -17.29
N ALA A 54 16.81 -6.41 -16.71
CA ALA A 54 16.38 -7.81 -16.69
C ALA A 54 14.99 -7.90 -15.99
N PRO A 55 14.13 -8.83 -16.43
CA PRO A 55 12.84 -9.05 -15.76
C PRO A 55 13.06 -9.44 -14.30
N LEU A 56 12.18 -8.94 -13.43
CA LEU A 56 12.21 -9.26 -12.00
C LEU A 56 11.94 -10.74 -11.78
N THR A 57 12.61 -11.34 -10.81
CA THR A 57 12.25 -12.68 -10.31
C THR A 57 10.92 -12.63 -9.57
N ASP A 58 10.24 -13.77 -9.38
CA ASP A 58 8.97 -13.87 -8.65
C ASP A 58 9.07 -13.26 -7.25
N CYS A 59 10.17 -13.51 -6.54
CA CYS A 59 10.41 -12.94 -5.22
C CYS A 59 10.58 -11.41 -5.26
N GLN A 60 11.25 -10.88 -6.28
CA GLN A 60 11.39 -9.43 -6.44
C GLN A 60 10.05 -8.77 -6.77
N GLN A 61 9.20 -9.43 -7.57
CA GLN A 61 7.85 -8.97 -7.87
C GLN A 61 6.99 -8.94 -6.59
N ALA A 62 7.03 -10.01 -5.79
CA ALA A 62 6.30 -10.09 -4.52
C ALA A 62 6.72 -8.98 -3.55
N LEU A 63 8.02 -8.69 -3.42
CA LEU A 63 8.53 -7.60 -2.58
C LEU A 63 8.18 -6.22 -3.12
N GLN A 64 8.16 -6.04 -4.42
CA GLN A 64 7.69 -4.80 -5.04
C GLN A 64 6.22 -4.54 -4.71
N LEU A 65 5.36 -5.57 -4.77
CA LEU A 65 3.96 -5.47 -4.37
C LEU A 65 3.84 -5.13 -2.87
N ALA A 66 4.65 -5.73 -2.00
CA ALA A 66 4.66 -5.39 -0.58
C ALA A 66 4.93 -3.89 -0.36
N THR A 67 5.94 -3.34 -1.04
CA THR A 67 6.24 -1.91 -0.99
C THR A 67 5.06 -1.06 -1.51
N GLN A 68 4.45 -1.46 -2.63
CA GLN A 68 3.34 -0.73 -3.24
C GLN A 68 2.08 -0.69 -2.37
N VAL A 69 1.80 -1.75 -1.62
CA VAL A 69 0.64 -1.79 -0.71
C VAL A 69 0.89 -1.14 0.65
N GLY A 70 2.12 -0.69 0.91
CA GLY A 70 2.45 0.11 2.10
C GLY A 70 3.08 -0.66 3.26
N TRP A 71 3.69 -1.81 3.04
CA TRP A 71 4.52 -2.44 4.05
C TRP A 71 5.69 -1.52 4.44
N PRO A 72 6.00 -1.36 5.74
CA PRO A 72 7.14 -0.55 6.19
C PRO A 72 8.45 -1.06 5.61
N LEU A 73 9.34 -0.16 5.20
CA LEU A 73 10.61 -0.54 4.57
C LEU A 73 11.51 -1.34 5.52
N GLU A 74 11.46 -1.04 6.81
CA GLU A 74 12.18 -1.76 7.87
C GLU A 74 11.74 -3.21 8.00
N GLU A 75 10.51 -3.54 7.61
CA GLU A 75 9.95 -4.89 7.68
C GLU A 75 10.24 -5.74 6.45
N MET A 76 10.78 -5.16 5.37
CA MET A 76 10.92 -5.86 4.08
C MET A 76 11.82 -7.11 4.17
N GLY A 77 12.81 -7.12 5.06
CA GLY A 77 13.63 -8.31 5.30
C GLY A 77 12.83 -9.46 5.92
N THR A 78 11.91 -9.16 6.83
CA THR A 78 11.01 -10.15 7.45
C THR A 78 9.95 -10.60 6.45
N VAL A 79 9.37 -9.68 5.71
CA VAL A 79 8.41 -9.95 4.63
C VAL A 79 8.99 -10.90 3.59
N ALA A 80 10.23 -10.66 3.14
CA ALA A 80 10.92 -11.54 2.19
C ALA A 80 11.04 -12.99 2.72
N ARG A 81 11.41 -13.12 3.99
CA ARG A 81 11.53 -14.45 4.63
C ARG A 81 10.18 -15.17 4.73
N ILE A 82 9.10 -14.43 5.04
CA ILE A 82 7.75 -14.99 5.09
C ILE A 82 7.36 -15.50 3.70
N ILE A 83 7.38 -14.65 2.67
CA ILE A 83 6.97 -15.00 1.32
C ILE A 83 7.75 -16.22 0.81
N TYR A 84 9.07 -16.23 1.00
CA TYR A 84 9.89 -17.35 0.56
C TYR A 84 9.55 -18.64 1.31
N ARG A 85 9.41 -18.59 2.63
CA ARG A 85 9.11 -19.77 3.45
C ARG A 85 7.71 -20.32 3.20
N GLU A 86 6.72 -19.45 3.03
CA GLU A 86 5.32 -19.83 2.91
C GLU A 86 4.96 -20.36 1.51
N SER A 87 5.49 -19.74 0.47
CA SER A 87 5.07 -20.03 -0.91
C SER A 87 6.22 -20.22 -1.91
N HIS A 88 7.48 -20.04 -1.50
CA HIS A 88 8.61 -19.89 -2.43
C HIS A 88 8.37 -18.81 -3.48
N CYS A 89 7.69 -17.74 -3.08
CA CYS A 89 7.32 -16.60 -3.92
C CYS A 89 6.32 -16.94 -5.04
N GLN A 90 5.51 -17.96 -4.86
CA GLN A 90 4.46 -18.33 -5.83
C GLN A 90 3.14 -17.69 -5.43
N ALA A 91 2.59 -16.86 -6.33
CA ALA A 91 1.33 -16.16 -6.07
C ALA A 91 0.12 -17.09 -6.00
N ASP A 92 0.15 -18.18 -6.76
CA ASP A 92 -0.91 -19.19 -6.87
C ASP A 92 -0.70 -20.37 -5.92
N ALA A 93 0.24 -20.28 -4.98
CA ALA A 93 0.47 -21.33 -4.00
C ALA A 93 -0.80 -21.63 -3.17
N PHE A 94 -1.15 -22.90 -3.04
CA PHE A 94 -2.30 -23.36 -2.28
C PHE A 94 -1.99 -24.60 -1.47
N ASN A 95 -2.24 -24.52 -0.16
CA ASN A 95 -2.17 -25.69 0.73
C ASN A 95 -3.58 -26.11 1.17
N PRO A 96 -4.23 -27.08 0.49
CA PRO A 96 -5.59 -27.52 0.82
C PRO A 96 -5.68 -28.33 2.13
N LYS A 97 -4.55 -28.77 2.66
CA LYS A 97 -4.50 -29.58 3.90
C LYS A 97 -4.56 -28.74 5.17
N ASP A 98 -4.41 -27.43 5.04
CA ASP A 98 -4.52 -26.52 6.17
C ASP A 98 -5.96 -26.41 6.66
N THR A 99 -6.12 -26.09 7.94
CA THR A 99 -7.43 -25.89 8.56
C THR A 99 -8.22 -24.77 7.88
N ALA A 100 -9.53 -24.70 8.16
CA ALA A 100 -10.41 -23.64 7.65
C ALA A 100 -10.41 -23.48 6.12
N GLY A 101 -10.17 -24.58 5.39
CA GLY A 101 -10.28 -24.62 3.92
C GLY A 101 -9.03 -24.22 3.17
N GLY A 102 -7.87 -24.31 3.82
CA GLY A 102 -6.58 -24.14 3.19
C GLY A 102 -5.90 -22.80 3.45
N SER A 103 -4.71 -22.66 2.88
CA SER A 103 -3.90 -21.42 2.90
C SER A 103 -3.51 -21.01 1.50
N TYR A 104 -3.48 -19.70 1.23
CA TYR A 104 -3.55 -19.13 -0.11
C TYR A 104 -2.40 -18.13 -0.36
N GLY A 105 -1.82 -18.21 -1.56
CA GLY A 105 -0.96 -17.19 -2.17
C GLY A 105 0.38 -16.98 -1.48
N TYR A 106 0.98 -15.84 -1.75
CA TYR A 106 2.34 -15.49 -1.29
C TYR A 106 2.57 -15.69 0.21
N TYR A 107 1.62 -15.26 1.03
CA TYR A 107 1.74 -15.26 2.48
C TYR A 107 1.07 -16.46 3.13
N GLN A 108 0.56 -17.43 2.34
CA GLN A 108 -0.20 -18.60 2.80
C GLN A 108 -1.25 -18.20 3.85
N ILE A 109 -2.09 -17.24 3.45
CA ILE A 109 -3.15 -16.74 4.32
C ILE A 109 -4.18 -17.83 4.53
N ASN A 110 -4.35 -18.25 5.78
CA ASN A 110 -5.29 -19.30 6.14
C ASN A 110 -6.75 -18.86 5.96
N GLY A 111 -7.59 -19.76 5.48
CA GLY A 111 -9.02 -19.53 5.27
C GLY A 111 -9.79 -19.07 6.52
N TYR A 112 -9.23 -19.24 7.71
CA TYR A 112 -9.78 -18.68 8.94
C TYR A 112 -10.05 -17.16 8.83
N TRP A 113 -9.19 -16.43 8.13
CA TRP A 113 -9.30 -14.99 8.00
C TRP A 113 -10.41 -14.53 7.04
N CYS A 114 -10.83 -15.39 6.11
CA CYS A 114 -11.82 -15.07 5.08
C CYS A 114 -13.09 -15.91 5.13
N ARG A 115 -13.21 -16.84 6.08
CA ARG A 115 -14.40 -17.66 6.25
C ARG A 115 -15.25 -17.20 7.43
N PRO A 116 -16.57 -17.37 7.35
CA PRO A 116 -17.46 -17.11 8.49
C PRO A 116 -17.03 -17.89 9.74
N ASN A 117 -17.08 -17.22 10.88
CA ASN A 117 -16.84 -17.84 12.20
C ASN A 117 -17.71 -17.13 13.25
N ALA A 118 -17.62 -17.59 14.52
CA ALA A 118 -18.45 -17.06 15.61
C ALA A 118 -18.27 -15.56 15.86
N TYR A 119 -17.11 -15.00 15.54
CA TYR A 119 -16.79 -13.57 15.74
C TYR A 119 -17.05 -12.72 14.50
N TRP A 120 -16.90 -13.33 13.33
CA TRP A 120 -16.99 -12.65 12.03
C TRP A 120 -17.91 -13.44 11.10
N PRO A 121 -19.21 -13.13 11.08
CA PRO A 121 -20.21 -13.88 10.30
C PRO A 121 -19.95 -13.92 8.79
N THR A 122 -19.19 -12.95 8.25
CA THR A 122 -18.80 -12.91 6.82
C THR A 122 -17.33 -13.27 6.59
N GLY A 123 -16.54 -13.38 7.65
CA GLY A 123 -15.08 -13.46 7.61
C GLY A 123 -14.44 -12.13 8.01
N TRP A 124 -13.26 -12.19 8.63
CA TRP A 124 -12.58 -10.97 9.11
C TRP A 124 -12.11 -10.06 7.96
N LEU A 125 -11.50 -10.62 6.91
CA LEU A 125 -11.02 -9.85 5.76
C LEU A 125 -12.16 -9.17 5.00
N GLN A 126 -13.33 -9.83 4.90
CA GLN A 126 -14.54 -9.22 4.34
C GLN A 126 -15.04 -8.07 5.21
N ALA A 127 -15.01 -8.23 6.53
CA ALA A 127 -15.40 -7.18 7.47
C ALA A 127 -14.45 -5.97 7.40
N GLN A 128 -13.18 -6.17 6.97
CA GLN A 128 -12.24 -5.08 6.68
C GLN A 128 -12.41 -4.47 5.28
N GLY A 129 -13.29 -5.02 4.44
CA GLY A 129 -13.49 -4.56 3.07
C GLY A 129 -12.31 -4.83 2.12
N ILE A 130 -11.48 -5.84 2.43
CA ILE A 130 -10.28 -6.16 1.64
C ILE A 130 -10.61 -7.10 0.50
N LEU A 131 -11.53 -8.03 0.71
CA LEU A 131 -11.97 -9.03 -0.25
C LEU A 131 -13.44 -9.39 -0.01
N GLU A 132 -14.06 -10.06 -0.98
CA GLU A 132 -15.44 -10.58 -0.90
C GLU A 132 -15.45 -12.09 -0.68
N THR A 133 -14.53 -12.83 -1.32
CA THR A 133 -14.42 -14.29 -1.23
C THR A 133 -12.97 -14.71 -0.96
N CYS A 134 -12.78 -15.91 -0.37
CA CYS A 134 -11.45 -16.44 -0.08
C CYS A 134 -10.61 -16.68 -1.35
N GLU A 135 -11.26 -16.98 -2.47
CA GLU A 135 -10.59 -17.23 -3.75
C GLU A 135 -9.83 -16.00 -4.26
N GLN A 136 -10.24 -14.79 -3.86
CA GLN A 136 -9.52 -13.56 -4.17
C GLN A 136 -8.13 -13.49 -3.51
N LEU A 137 -7.83 -14.34 -2.53
CA LEU A 137 -6.48 -14.47 -1.97
C LEU A 137 -5.46 -15.06 -2.96
N PHE A 138 -5.88 -15.57 -4.11
CA PHE A 138 -4.98 -15.90 -5.22
C PHE A 138 -4.55 -14.67 -6.02
N ASP A 139 -5.24 -13.53 -5.89
CA ASP A 139 -4.77 -12.26 -6.44
C ASP A 139 -3.57 -11.76 -5.61
N PRO A 140 -2.40 -11.52 -6.25
CA PRO A 140 -1.18 -11.14 -5.54
C PRO A 140 -1.32 -9.84 -4.73
N ILE A 141 -2.08 -8.87 -5.26
CA ILE A 141 -2.29 -7.58 -4.60
C ILE A 141 -3.22 -7.73 -3.40
N ILE A 142 -4.32 -8.48 -3.56
CA ILE A 142 -5.28 -8.75 -2.48
C ILE A 142 -4.61 -9.57 -1.38
N ASN A 143 -3.82 -10.59 -1.76
CA ASN A 143 -3.06 -11.40 -0.80
C ASN A 143 -2.10 -10.54 0.03
N THR A 144 -1.33 -9.67 -0.63
CA THR A 144 -0.37 -8.79 0.04
C THR A 144 -1.04 -7.75 0.94
N LYS A 145 -2.19 -7.16 0.50
CA LYS A 145 -3.01 -6.26 1.34
C LYS A 145 -3.59 -6.99 2.55
N SER A 146 -4.06 -8.21 2.35
CA SER A 146 -4.60 -9.05 3.42
C SER A 146 -3.53 -9.36 4.47
N ALA A 147 -2.32 -9.71 4.02
CA ALA A 147 -1.18 -9.96 4.90
C ALA A 147 -0.81 -8.72 5.72
N LEU A 148 -0.76 -7.54 5.11
CA LEU A 148 -0.49 -6.28 5.80
C LEU A 148 -1.55 -5.99 6.87
N ALA A 149 -2.83 -6.16 6.55
CA ALA A 149 -3.91 -5.97 7.51
C ALA A 149 -3.83 -6.97 8.69
N ILE A 150 -3.54 -8.23 8.41
CA ILE A 150 -3.35 -9.27 9.43
C ILE A 150 -2.14 -8.92 10.32
N TRP A 151 -1.04 -8.44 9.74
CA TRP A 151 0.13 -8.01 10.50
C TRP A 151 -0.19 -6.82 11.41
N HIS A 152 -0.93 -5.82 10.95
CA HIS A 152 -1.38 -4.70 11.80
C HIS A 152 -2.26 -5.17 12.96
N ASN A 153 -3.08 -6.21 12.76
CA ASN A 153 -3.96 -6.75 13.79
C ASN A 153 -3.25 -7.68 14.78
N SER A 154 -2.30 -8.48 14.33
CA SER A 154 -1.78 -9.63 15.08
C SER A 154 -0.25 -9.77 15.04
N GLY A 155 0.46 -8.80 14.50
CA GLY A 155 1.91 -8.89 14.28
C GLY A 155 2.27 -10.10 13.42
N TYR A 156 3.41 -10.70 13.72
CA TYR A 156 3.91 -11.89 13.01
C TYR A 156 3.40 -13.23 13.57
N GLY A 157 2.50 -13.19 14.57
CA GLY A 157 1.94 -14.37 15.20
C GLY A 157 1.39 -15.42 14.23
N PRO A 158 0.58 -15.03 13.21
CA PRO A 158 0.04 -15.98 12.22
C PRO A 158 1.12 -16.77 11.47
N TRP A 159 2.29 -16.17 11.24
CA TRP A 159 3.41 -16.83 10.56
C TRP A 159 4.40 -17.48 11.51
N ARG A 160 4.10 -17.53 12.82
CA ARG A 160 4.92 -18.16 13.87
C ARG A 160 6.41 -17.75 13.79
N LEU A 161 6.66 -16.51 13.44
CA LEU A 161 8.02 -15.98 13.56
C LEU A 161 8.25 -15.70 15.05
N PRO A 162 9.39 -16.15 15.61
CA PRO A 162 9.77 -15.70 16.94
C PRO A 162 9.82 -14.17 16.94
N ASN A 163 9.31 -13.57 18.00
CA ASN A 163 9.42 -12.13 18.20
C ASN A 163 10.89 -11.75 18.03
N LEU A 164 11.16 -10.91 17.03
CA LEU A 164 12.47 -10.33 16.78
C LEU A 164 12.74 -9.23 17.80
#